data_3308cb921c980075d3ef97528271bc8b
#
_entry.id   3308cb921c980075d3ef97528271bc8b
#
_cell.length_a   1.000
_cell.length_b   1.000
_cell.length_c   1.000
_cell.angle_alpha   90.00
_cell.angle_beta   90.00
_cell.angle_gamma   90.00
#
_symmetry.space_group_name_H-M   'P 1'
#
loop_
_entity.id
_entity.type
_entity.pdbx_description
1 polymer ?
#
loop_
_entity_poly.entity_id
_entity_poly.type
_entity_poly.pdbx_seq_one_letter_code
_entity_poly.pdbx_strand_id
1 'polypeptide(L)'
;MARDKEGIPFHPSEYNPDFPRLKCKKCGLMNSCEHGQLDMEPWYPRLPILLEGGMVESIDDFTLSDYTEWSLQAIVDAEIDKRNGMILMPNFLHPILYSQCHSTWPEEMETIDVEGRYQKEILHTTTWATLFIQVLDNEYVKCAIADKFALQEEYRCDAWLWQDTEKFTVNDVHVDYKDFDITFGLYFPTDMSTRDYGTQFWKPECEADLEDSLVREDCSLLKQIPFQHNLCYFMPRSKYSWHSSPILDKPMVRNHVYGYYKTI
;
A
#
# COMPACT_ATOMS: atom_id res chain seq x y z
N MET A 1 14.72 -2.12 15.30
CA MET A 1 13.55 -1.79 16.16
C MET A 1 13.77 -0.38 16.68
N ALA A 2 12.97 0.57 16.22
CA ALA A 2 13.05 1.94 16.71
C ALA A 2 12.80 1.95 18.22
N ARG A 3 13.53 2.78 18.96
CA ARG A 3 13.47 2.82 20.42
C ARG A 3 13.26 4.26 20.87
N ASP A 4 12.48 4.45 21.92
CA ASP A 4 12.35 5.74 22.57
C ASP A 4 13.66 6.17 23.28
N LYS A 5 13.66 7.35 23.90
CA LYS A 5 14.82 7.87 24.63
C LYS A 5 15.27 6.98 25.79
N GLU A 6 14.46 6.03 26.20
CA GLU A 6 14.71 5.08 27.29
C GLU A 6 15.14 3.71 26.73
N GLY A 7 15.25 3.57 25.38
CA GLY A 7 15.66 2.35 24.70
C GLY A 7 14.55 1.29 24.60
N ILE A 8 13.31 1.67 24.87
CA ILE A 8 12.14 0.78 24.78
C ILE A 8 11.70 0.70 23.32
N PRO A 9 11.51 -0.51 22.75
CA PRO A 9 10.93 -0.67 21.43
C PRO A 9 9.53 -0.06 21.40
N PHE A 10 9.26 0.82 20.43
CA PHE A 10 7.94 1.41 20.29
C PHE A 10 7.30 1.04 18.96
N HIS A 11 5.99 1.02 18.98
CA HIS A 11 5.19 0.79 17.79
C HIS A 11 5.24 2.01 16.86
N PRO A 12 5.30 1.85 15.52
CA PRO A 12 5.27 2.98 14.59
C PRO A 12 4.14 3.98 14.83
N SER A 13 2.97 3.52 15.30
CA SER A 13 1.84 4.39 15.67
C SER A 13 2.06 5.19 16.96
N GLU A 14 3.06 4.86 17.75
CA GLU A 14 3.40 5.53 19.02
C GLU A 14 4.51 6.58 18.83
N TYR A 15 5.26 6.48 17.73
CA TYR A 15 6.40 7.34 17.44
C TYR A 15 6.01 8.81 17.26
N ASN A 16 4.84 9.07 16.74
CA ASN A 16 4.36 10.42 16.51
C ASN A 16 2.98 10.60 17.14
N PRO A 17 2.82 11.45 18.18
CA PRO A 17 1.51 11.73 18.75
C PRO A 17 0.54 12.37 17.74
N ASP A 18 1.04 12.93 16.63
CA ASP A 18 0.25 13.46 15.53
C ASP A 18 -0.12 12.37 14.50
N PHE A 19 0.34 11.13 14.68
CA PHE A 19 -0.11 10.02 13.85
C PHE A 19 -1.60 9.78 14.08
N PRO A 20 -2.43 9.84 13.06
CA PRO A 20 -3.83 9.55 13.20
C PRO A 20 -4.00 8.10 13.64
N ARG A 21 -4.44 7.91 14.85
CA ARG A 21 -4.88 6.62 15.31
C ARG A 21 -6.20 6.35 14.63
N LEU A 22 -6.23 5.33 13.79
CA LEU A 22 -7.45 4.88 13.16
C LEU A 22 -8.36 4.29 14.24
N LYS A 23 -9.37 5.03 14.63
CA LYS A 23 -10.36 4.58 15.58
C LYS A 23 -11.64 4.22 14.87
N CYS A 24 -12.11 2.99 15.05
CA CYS A 24 -13.41 2.60 14.54
C CYS A 24 -14.52 3.39 15.25
N LYS A 25 -15.35 4.11 14.48
CA LYS A 25 -16.53 4.81 15.02
C LYS A 25 -17.49 3.89 15.76
N LYS A 26 -17.57 2.65 15.35
CA LYS A 26 -18.57 1.71 15.83
C LYS A 26 -18.13 0.92 17.06
N CYS A 27 -16.88 0.47 17.13
CA CYS A 27 -16.39 -0.35 18.24
C CYS A 27 -15.28 0.30 19.06
N GLY A 28 -14.72 1.42 18.60
CA GLY A 28 -13.65 2.13 19.28
C GLY A 28 -12.27 1.47 19.22
N LEU A 29 -12.13 0.31 18.55
CA LEU A 29 -10.84 -0.36 18.38
C LEU A 29 -9.92 0.48 17.50
N MET A 30 -8.63 0.48 17.85
CA MET A 30 -7.60 1.22 17.14
C MET A 30 -6.98 0.31 16.07
N ASN A 31 -6.82 0.85 14.85
CA ASN A 31 -6.11 0.24 13.72
C ASN A 31 -6.65 -1.11 13.22
N SER A 32 -7.51 -1.80 13.95
CA SER A 32 -8.15 -3.05 13.52
C SER A 32 -9.65 -3.00 13.80
N CYS A 33 -10.47 -3.22 12.79
CA CYS A 33 -11.91 -3.24 12.97
C CYS A 33 -12.62 -4.06 11.89
N GLU A 34 -13.45 -5.02 12.33
CA GLU A 34 -14.29 -5.83 11.44
C GLU A 34 -15.39 -5.02 10.71
N HIS A 35 -15.64 -3.77 11.12
CA HIS A 35 -16.73 -2.96 10.60
C HIS A 35 -16.39 -2.16 9.33
N GLY A 36 -15.13 -2.15 8.90
CA GLY A 36 -14.68 -1.41 7.71
C GLY A 36 -14.86 0.12 7.76
N GLN A 37 -15.35 0.66 8.88
CA GLN A 37 -15.60 2.08 9.11
C GLN A 37 -14.51 2.68 10.00
N LEU A 38 -13.29 2.67 9.50
CA LEU A 38 -12.21 3.39 10.16
C LEU A 38 -12.40 4.89 9.87
N ASP A 39 -12.66 5.65 10.92
CA ASP A 39 -12.66 7.11 10.83
C ASP A 39 -11.21 7.57 10.89
N MET A 40 -10.73 7.93 9.72
CA MET A 40 -9.41 8.50 9.59
C MET A 40 -9.56 10.01 9.64
N GLU A 41 -9.13 10.64 10.73
CA GLU A 41 -8.78 12.04 10.62
C GLU A 41 -7.71 12.16 9.54
N PRO A 42 -7.84 13.14 8.60
CA PRO A 42 -6.92 13.26 7.49
C PRO A 42 -5.51 13.47 8.05
N TRP A 43 -4.69 12.42 7.97
CA TRP A 43 -3.28 12.58 8.19
C TRP A 43 -2.69 13.18 6.91
N TYR A 44 -2.45 14.45 6.98
CA TYR A 44 -1.51 15.04 6.04
C TYR A 44 -0.12 14.64 6.55
N PRO A 45 0.73 13.99 5.74
CA PRO A 45 2.15 14.15 5.97
C PRO A 45 2.33 15.67 5.94
N ARG A 46 2.53 16.28 7.08
CA ARG A 46 3.09 17.63 7.06
C ARG A 46 4.38 17.46 6.28
N LEU A 47 4.32 17.89 5.00
CA LEU A 47 5.52 18.05 4.19
C LEU A 47 6.59 18.56 5.11
N PRO A 48 7.85 18.10 4.94
CA PRO A 48 8.87 18.01 5.94
C PRO A 48 8.59 18.94 7.09
N ILE A 49 8.33 18.39 8.25
CA ILE A 49 8.02 19.19 9.40
C ILE A 49 9.13 20.22 9.44
N LEU A 50 8.82 21.44 8.96
CA LEU A 50 9.59 22.60 9.32
C LEU A 50 9.35 22.70 10.81
N LEU A 51 10.09 21.95 11.58
CA LEU A 51 10.24 22.17 12.99
C LEU A 51 10.65 23.63 13.07
N GLU A 52 9.85 24.45 13.74
CA GLU A 52 10.29 25.77 14.13
C GLU A 52 11.60 25.61 14.87
N GLY A 53 12.72 25.75 14.15
CA GLY A 53 14.05 25.47 14.68
C GLY A 53 15.06 24.91 13.69
N GLY A 54 14.65 24.58 12.47
CA GLY A 54 15.59 24.44 11.35
C GLY A 54 16.35 23.13 11.18
N MET A 55 15.98 22.02 11.79
CA MET A 55 16.50 20.71 11.38
C MET A 55 15.48 20.00 10.52
N VAL A 56 15.73 19.98 9.21
CA VAL A 56 15.04 19.08 8.28
C VAL A 56 15.72 17.74 8.46
N GLU A 57 15.00 16.75 8.99
CA GLU A 57 15.46 15.37 8.94
C GLU A 57 15.61 14.97 7.48
N SER A 58 16.82 14.55 7.10
CA SER A 58 17.15 14.12 5.75
C SER A 58 16.95 12.62 5.63
N ILE A 59 16.73 12.15 4.41
CA ILE A 59 16.73 10.71 4.11
C ILE A 59 18.06 10.05 4.51
N ASP A 60 19.15 10.81 4.50
CA ASP A 60 20.48 10.35 4.85
C ASP A 60 20.73 10.24 6.36
N ASP A 61 19.81 10.75 7.19
CA ASP A 61 19.90 10.64 8.66
C ASP A 61 19.47 9.25 9.17
N PHE A 62 18.90 8.41 8.29
CA PHE A 62 18.43 7.07 8.59
C PHE A 62 19.17 6.02 7.75
N THR A 63 19.30 4.83 8.31
CA THR A 63 19.89 3.69 7.62
C THR A 63 18.83 2.84 6.92
N LEU A 64 19.27 1.98 5.99
CA LEU A 64 18.37 0.97 5.40
C LEU A 64 17.72 0.09 6.49
N SER A 65 18.44 -0.18 7.58
CA SER A 65 17.90 -0.95 8.71
C SER A 65 16.72 -0.23 9.35
N ASP A 66 16.81 1.07 9.57
CA ASP A 66 15.73 1.85 10.18
C ASP A 66 14.46 1.84 9.30
N TYR A 67 14.62 2.02 8.00
CA TYR A 67 13.51 1.94 7.04
C TYR A 67 12.90 0.54 6.97
N THR A 68 13.73 -0.50 7.00
CA THR A 68 13.31 -1.90 6.97
C THR A 68 12.56 -2.27 8.25
N GLU A 69 13.10 -1.93 9.42
CA GLU A 69 12.46 -2.22 10.71
C GLU A 69 11.09 -1.56 10.83
N TRP A 70 10.95 -0.35 10.31
CA TRP A 70 9.66 0.33 10.27
C TRP A 70 8.60 -0.46 9.48
N SER A 71 8.93 -0.83 8.24
CA SER A 71 8.00 -1.59 7.39
C SER A 71 7.76 -3.00 7.92
N LEU A 72 8.78 -3.65 8.47
CA LEU A 72 8.68 -4.96 9.11
C LEU A 72 7.68 -4.93 10.29
N GLN A 73 7.75 -3.90 11.15
CA GLN A 73 6.83 -3.76 12.25
C GLN A 73 5.39 -3.58 11.76
N ALA A 74 5.19 -2.79 10.70
CA ALA A 74 3.86 -2.61 10.10
C ALA A 74 3.27 -3.95 9.60
N ILE A 75 4.10 -4.82 9.00
CA ILE A 75 3.67 -6.16 8.55
C ILE A 75 3.32 -7.05 9.74
N VAL A 76 4.18 -7.09 10.75
CA VAL A 76 3.99 -7.94 11.94
C VAL A 76 2.69 -7.59 12.66
N ASP A 77 2.38 -6.31 12.79
CA ASP A 77 1.20 -5.82 13.52
C ASP A 77 -0.10 -5.89 12.71
N ALA A 78 0.00 -5.98 11.37
CA ALA A 78 -1.19 -6.05 10.53
C ALA A 78 -1.98 -7.33 10.77
N GLU A 79 -3.30 -7.22 10.87
CA GLU A 79 -4.21 -8.36 10.94
C GLU A 79 -4.71 -8.77 9.55
N ILE A 80 -4.88 -10.07 9.35
CA ILE A 80 -5.46 -10.58 8.11
C ILE A 80 -6.98 -10.33 8.11
N ASP A 81 -7.48 -9.63 7.11
CA ASP A 81 -8.93 -9.50 6.89
C ASP A 81 -9.49 -10.86 6.46
N LYS A 82 -10.30 -11.47 7.32
CA LYS A 82 -10.86 -12.81 7.11
C LYS A 82 -11.78 -12.93 5.89
N ARG A 83 -12.24 -11.81 5.33
CA ARG A 83 -13.16 -11.80 4.18
C ARG A 83 -12.45 -11.96 2.84
N ASN A 84 -11.24 -11.44 2.72
CA ASN A 84 -10.48 -11.41 1.48
C ASN A 84 -9.01 -11.85 1.62
N GLY A 85 -8.58 -12.19 2.84
CA GLY A 85 -7.24 -12.70 3.11
C GLY A 85 -6.12 -11.64 3.05
N MET A 86 -6.44 -10.35 2.83
CA MET A 86 -5.45 -9.29 2.73
C MET A 86 -5.00 -8.77 4.10
N ILE A 87 -3.86 -8.13 4.14
CA ILE A 87 -3.46 -7.22 5.22
C ILE A 87 -3.48 -5.78 4.73
N LEU A 88 -3.80 -4.86 5.61
CA LEU A 88 -3.84 -3.42 5.34
C LEU A 88 -2.98 -2.70 6.37
N MET A 89 -2.01 -1.93 5.88
CA MET A 89 -0.99 -1.30 6.70
C MET A 89 -0.97 0.20 6.45
N PRO A 90 -1.61 1.00 7.31
CA PRO A 90 -1.39 2.44 7.29
C PRO A 90 0.05 2.76 7.71
N ASN A 91 0.64 3.78 7.10
CA ASN A 91 2.01 4.23 7.40
C ASN A 91 3.07 3.13 7.17
N PHE A 92 2.95 2.41 6.08
CA PHE A 92 3.81 1.27 5.76
C PHE A 92 5.28 1.66 5.62
N LEU A 93 5.59 2.71 4.87
CA LEU A 93 6.96 3.23 4.79
C LEU A 93 7.27 4.18 5.94
N HIS A 94 8.52 4.23 6.34
CA HIS A 94 8.99 5.28 7.23
C HIS A 94 8.62 6.66 6.65
N PRO A 95 8.12 7.61 7.47
CA PRO A 95 7.59 8.88 6.98
C PRO A 95 8.55 9.67 6.10
N ILE A 96 9.84 9.69 6.42
CA ILE A 96 10.86 10.38 5.63
C ILE A 96 10.98 9.73 4.24
N LEU A 97 11.11 8.42 4.18
CA LEU A 97 11.18 7.70 2.90
C LEU A 97 9.93 7.93 2.07
N TYR A 98 8.74 7.82 2.68
CA TYR A 98 7.48 8.09 2.01
C TYR A 98 7.40 9.52 1.46
N SER A 99 7.77 10.52 2.27
CA SER A 99 7.77 11.92 1.87
C SER A 99 8.69 12.17 0.67
N GLN A 100 9.87 11.56 0.65
CA GLN A 100 10.78 11.65 -0.49
C GLN A 100 10.20 11.00 -1.74
N CYS A 101 9.62 9.80 -1.63
CA CYS A 101 8.95 9.15 -2.74
C CYS A 101 7.80 10.01 -3.30
N HIS A 102 7.00 10.60 -2.41
CA HIS A 102 5.85 11.41 -2.78
C HIS A 102 6.25 12.72 -3.46
N SER A 103 7.23 13.45 -2.90
CA SER A 103 7.67 14.76 -3.40
C SER A 103 8.46 14.69 -4.71
N THR A 104 9.02 13.53 -5.03
CA THR A 104 9.81 13.27 -6.24
C THR A 104 9.14 12.27 -7.16
N TRP A 105 7.81 12.13 -7.07
CA TRP A 105 7.05 11.31 -8.01
C TRP A 105 7.33 11.78 -9.44
N PRO A 106 7.63 10.87 -10.39
CA PRO A 106 8.03 11.27 -11.73
C PRO A 106 6.88 12.01 -12.46
N GLU A 107 7.23 13.12 -13.08
CA GLU A 107 6.30 13.87 -13.93
C GLU A 107 6.06 13.16 -15.28
N GLU A 108 7.10 12.50 -15.78
CA GLU A 108 7.03 11.76 -17.05
C GLU A 108 6.81 10.27 -16.77
N MET A 109 5.69 9.76 -17.23
CA MET A 109 5.30 8.37 -17.15
C MET A 109 5.18 7.78 -18.57
N GLU A 110 5.41 6.48 -18.69
CA GLU A 110 5.31 5.76 -19.95
C GLU A 110 3.86 5.31 -20.19
N THR A 111 3.39 5.44 -21.43
CA THR A 111 2.09 4.88 -21.82
C THR A 111 2.18 3.37 -21.95
N ILE A 112 1.15 2.68 -21.50
CA ILE A 112 0.95 1.26 -21.77
C ILE A 112 -0.27 1.08 -22.67
N ASP A 113 -0.52 -0.15 -23.16
CA ASP A 113 -1.64 -0.45 -24.06
C ASP A 113 -3.04 -0.36 -23.40
N VAL A 114 -3.15 0.38 -22.30
CA VAL A 114 -4.40 0.64 -21.60
C VAL A 114 -4.61 2.15 -21.48
N GLU A 115 -5.65 2.66 -22.10
CA GLU A 115 -5.95 4.10 -22.08
C GLU A 115 -6.12 4.61 -20.64
N GLY A 116 -5.51 5.75 -20.36
CA GLY A 116 -5.61 6.41 -19.05
C GLY A 116 -4.75 5.80 -17.95
N ARG A 117 -3.99 4.76 -18.23
CA ARG A 117 -3.01 4.19 -17.32
C ARG A 117 -1.59 4.38 -17.83
N TYR A 118 -0.72 4.77 -16.96
CA TYR A 118 0.70 4.99 -17.23
C TYR A 118 1.53 4.25 -16.21
N GLN A 119 2.71 3.83 -16.61
CA GLN A 119 3.65 3.14 -15.72
C GLN A 119 5.05 3.70 -15.83
N LYS A 120 5.85 3.44 -14.81
CA LYS A 120 7.29 3.64 -14.84
C LYS A 120 7.96 2.58 -13.98
N GLU A 121 8.99 1.98 -14.52
CA GLU A 121 9.82 1.07 -13.76
C GLU A 121 10.52 1.81 -12.61
N ILE A 122 10.52 1.23 -11.42
CA ILE A 122 11.27 1.77 -10.29
C ILE A 122 12.74 1.43 -10.52
N LEU A 123 13.43 2.30 -11.23
CA LEU A 123 14.84 2.15 -11.50
C LEU A 123 15.65 2.70 -10.31
N HIS A 124 16.84 2.15 -10.12
CA HIS A 124 17.84 2.63 -9.15
C HIS A 124 18.42 4.01 -9.53
N THR A 125 17.54 4.94 -9.94
CA THR A 125 17.95 6.25 -10.47
C THR A 125 18.10 7.31 -9.39
N THR A 126 17.51 7.08 -8.23
CA THR A 126 17.55 8.00 -7.09
C THR A 126 17.81 7.23 -5.79
N THR A 127 18.34 7.92 -4.78
CA THR A 127 18.59 7.31 -3.47
C THR A 127 17.31 6.72 -2.87
N TRP A 128 16.20 7.44 -2.93
CA TRP A 128 14.94 6.97 -2.36
C TRP A 128 14.40 5.74 -3.10
N ALA A 129 14.52 5.70 -4.44
CA ALA A 129 14.05 4.55 -5.24
C ALA A 129 14.84 3.29 -4.88
N THR A 130 16.16 3.44 -4.73
CA THR A 130 17.04 2.37 -4.28
C THR A 130 16.65 1.87 -2.89
N LEU A 131 16.47 2.78 -1.92
CA LEU A 131 16.08 2.42 -0.55
C LEU A 131 14.69 1.76 -0.52
N PHE A 132 13.75 2.28 -1.29
CA PHE A 132 12.39 1.73 -1.37
C PHE A 132 12.41 0.27 -1.84
N ILE A 133 13.11 -0.02 -2.94
CA ILE A 133 13.25 -1.39 -3.44
C ILE A 133 14.02 -2.27 -2.45
N GLN A 134 15.08 -1.77 -1.84
CA GLN A 134 15.83 -2.53 -0.83
C GLN A 134 15.01 -2.86 0.41
N VAL A 135 14.05 -2.01 0.80
CA VAL A 135 13.11 -2.30 1.89
C VAL A 135 12.17 -3.43 1.48
N LEU A 136 11.56 -3.34 0.28
CA LEU A 136 10.62 -4.36 -0.19
C LEU A 136 11.27 -5.72 -0.47
N ASP A 137 12.48 -5.72 -1.02
CA ASP A 137 13.23 -6.95 -1.35
C ASP A 137 14.12 -7.43 -0.21
N ASN A 138 14.02 -6.82 0.97
CA ASN A 138 14.75 -7.25 2.16
C ASN A 138 14.27 -8.61 2.64
N GLU A 139 15.21 -9.51 2.96
CA GLU A 139 14.90 -10.88 3.37
C GLU A 139 13.97 -10.95 4.59
N TYR A 140 14.16 -10.07 5.58
CA TYR A 140 13.30 -10.05 6.76
C TYR A 140 11.87 -9.59 6.42
N VAL A 141 11.71 -8.64 5.50
CA VAL A 141 10.42 -8.20 5.01
C VAL A 141 9.73 -9.32 4.24
N LYS A 142 10.43 -9.99 3.34
CA LYS A 142 9.93 -11.15 2.59
C LYS A 142 9.51 -12.29 3.51
N CYS A 143 10.36 -12.65 4.48
CA CYS A 143 10.01 -13.66 5.48
C CYS A 143 8.78 -13.29 6.30
N ALA A 144 8.67 -12.04 6.76
CA ALA A 144 7.50 -11.61 7.53
C ALA A 144 6.20 -11.66 6.72
N ILE A 145 6.26 -11.32 5.43
CA ILE A 145 5.12 -11.44 4.51
C ILE A 145 4.77 -12.92 4.30
N ALA A 146 5.76 -13.78 4.03
CA ALA A 146 5.57 -15.21 3.86
C ALA A 146 4.95 -15.85 5.10
N ASP A 147 5.49 -15.57 6.28
CA ASP A 147 4.96 -16.05 7.57
C ASP A 147 3.52 -15.59 7.78
N LYS A 148 3.22 -14.31 7.46
CA LYS A 148 1.88 -13.74 7.61
C LYS A 148 0.83 -14.50 6.81
N PHE A 149 1.19 -14.97 5.62
CA PHE A 149 0.28 -15.71 4.72
C PHE A 149 0.49 -17.24 4.75
N ALA A 150 1.31 -17.74 5.67
CA ALA A 150 1.67 -19.15 5.81
C ALA A 150 2.26 -19.77 4.52
N LEU A 151 3.08 -19.00 3.82
CA LEU A 151 3.81 -19.41 2.63
C LEU A 151 5.24 -19.81 3.01
N GLN A 152 5.86 -20.72 2.24
CA GLN A 152 7.16 -21.32 2.60
C GLN A 152 8.21 -21.19 1.49
N GLU A 153 8.01 -20.30 0.55
CA GLU A 153 8.83 -20.16 -0.64
C GLU A 153 9.81 -18.97 -0.51
N GLU A 154 10.87 -19.00 -1.29
CA GLU A 154 11.72 -17.83 -1.50
C GLU A 154 11.09 -16.93 -2.56
N TYR A 155 11.08 -15.63 -2.32
CA TYR A 155 10.39 -14.66 -3.17
C TYR A 155 11.34 -13.63 -3.76
N ARG A 156 11.04 -13.23 -5.01
CA ARG A 156 11.54 -12.03 -5.64
C ARG A 156 10.43 -10.97 -5.64
N CYS A 157 10.80 -9.72 -5.33
CA CYS A 157 9.91 -8.57 -5.40
C CYS A 157 10.11 -7.84 -6.73
N ASP A 158 9.03 -7.60 -7.45
CA ASP A 158 8.99 -6.69 -8.61
C ASP A 158 7.95 -5.61 -8.35
N ALA A 159 8.25 -4.34 -8.69
CA ALA A 159 7.35 -3.22 -8.47
C ALA A 159 7.48 -2.11 -9.52
N TRP A 160 6.38 -1.44 -9.80
CA TRP A 160 6.27 -0.33 -10.74
C TRP A 160 5.51 0.84 -10.12
N LEU A 161 5.85 2.05 -10.57
CA LEU A 161 5.03 3.23 -10.36
C LEU A 161 3.90 3.21 -11.39
N TRP A 162 2.68 3.36 -10.92
CA TRP A 162 1.49 3.45 -11.76
C TRP A 162 0.75 4.75 -11.52
N GLN A 163 0.21 5.29 -12.61
CA GLN A 163 -0.63 6.47 -12.59
C GLN A 163 -1.89 6.20 -13.39
N ASP A 164 -3.04 6.27 -12.74
CA ASP A 164 -4.34 6.17 -13.39
C ASP A 164 -4.97 7.57 -13.49
N THR A 165 -5.63 7.84 -14.61
CA THR A 165 -6.42 9.04 -14.84
C THR A 165 -7.90 8.69 -15.06
N GLU A 166 -8.76 9.69 -15.19
CA GLU A 166 -10.19 9.48 -15.48
C GLU A 166 -10.47 8.73 -16.79
N LYS A 167 -9.48 8.62 -17.67
CA LYS A 167 -9.58 7.83 -18.89
C LYS A 167 -9.39 6.33 -18.67
N PHE A 168 -8.89 5.94 -17.51
CA PHE A 168 -8.76 4.53 -17.14
C PHE A 168 -10.13 3.98 -16.74
N THR A 169 -10.76 3.26 -17.66
CA THR A 169 -12.15 2.77 -17.52
C THR A 169 -12.26 1.24 -17.48
N VAL A 170 -11.16 0.55 -17.22
CA VAL A 170 -11.18 -0.93 -17.12
C VAL A 170 -12.13 -1.34 -16.01
N ASN A 171 -13.14 -2.13 -16.38
CA ASN A 171 -14.28 -2.51 -15.53
C ASN A 171 -14.24 -4.00 -15.16
N ASP A 172 -13.08 -4.61 -15.19
CA ASP A 172 -12.94 -6.01 -14.87
C ASP A 172 -12.67 -6.23 -13.37
N VAL A 173 -13.23 -7.31 -12.86
CA VAL A 173 -12.93 -7.89 -11.55
C VAL A 173 -12.14 -9.16 -11.79
N HIS A 174 -10.94 -9.24 -11.26
CA HIS A 174 -10.03 -10.34 -11.52
C HIS A 174 -9.24 -10.75 -10.27
N VAL A 175 -8.58 -11.88 -10.36
CA VAL A 175 -7.46 -12.29 -9.50
C VAL A 175 -6.20 -12.13 -10.31
N ASP A 176 -5.13 -11.64 -9.72
CA ASP A 176 -3.86 -11.42 -10.40
C ASP A 176 -3.30 -12.71 -11.03
N TYR A 177 -2.34 -12.56 -11.93
CA TYR A 177 -1.76 -13.67 -12.68
C TYR A 177 -1.27 -14.79 -11.77
N LYS A 178 -1.35 -16.03 -12.28
CA LYS A 178 -0.98 -17.26 -11.55
C LYS A 178 0.46 -17.27 -11.02
N ASP A 179 1.35 -16.48 -11.67
CA ASP A 179 2.75 -16.39 -11.28
C ASP A 179 3.00 -15.37 -10.15
N PHE A 180 1.96 -14.66 -9.69
CA PHE A 180 2.05 -13.69 -8.60
C PHE A 180 1.47 -14.30 -7.33
N ASP A 181 2.34 -14.69 -6.41
CA ASP A 181 1.91 -15.34 -5.16
C ASP A 181 1.28 -14.33 -4.20
N ILE A 182 1.83 -13.13 -4.16
CA ILE A 182 1.35 -12.01 -3.34
C ILE A 182 1.42 -10.74 -4.17
N THR A 183 0.34 -10.02 -4.26
CA THR A 183 0.29 -8.69 -4.88
C THR A 183 0.20 -7.61 -3.80
N PHE A 184 0.76 -6.45 -4.05
CA PHE A 184 0.63 -5.31 -3.16
C PHE A 184 0.39 -4.00 -3.91
N GLY A 185 -0.23 -3.06 -3.20
CA GLY A 185 -0.35 -1.69 -3.64
C GLY A 185 0.00 -0.73 -2.52
N LEU A 186 0.71 0.35 -2.85
CA LEU A 186 1.05 1.43 -1.94
C LEU A 186 0.63 2.76 -2.57
N TYR A 187 -0.11 3.58 -1.85
CA TYR A 187 -0.76 4.76 -2.39
C TYR A 187 -0.01 6.06 -2.14
N PHE A 188 -0.03 6.93 -3.17
CA PHE A 188 0.59 8.24 -3.19
C PHE A 188 -0.40 9.31 -3.68
N PRO A 189 -1.52 9.54 -2.98
CA PRO A 189 -2.49 10.54 -3.40
C PRO A 189 -1.87 11.94 -3.45
N THR A 190 -2.23 12.69 -4.49
CA THR A 190 -1.87 14.10 -4.63
C THR A 190 -2.90 15.03 -3.97
N ASP A 191 -4.10 14.50 -3.72
CA ASP A 191 -5.22 15.22 -3.14
C ASP A 191 -6.09 14.26 -2.31
N MET A 192 -6.52 14.70 -1.14
CA MET A 192 -7.41 13.93 -0.24
C MET A 192 -8.83 13.76 -0.76
N SER A 193 -9.24 14.53 -1.77
CA SER A 193 -10.51 14.30 -2.47
C SER A 193 -10.57 12.95 -3.21
N THR A 194 -9.42 12.26 -3.29
CA THR A 194 -9.26 10.96 -3.95
C THR A 194 -9.49 9.76 -3.03
N ARG A 195 -9.86 10.00 -1.77
CA ARG A 195 -9.94 8.95 -0.74
C ARG A 195 -10.83 7.76 -1.12
N ASP A 196 -11.92 8.01 -1.81
CA ASP A 196 -12.91 6.97 -2.18
C ASP A 196 -12.51 6.18 -3.45
N TYR A 197 -11.25 6.32 -3.89
CA TYR A 197 -10.76 5.69 -5.13
C TYR A 197 -9.63 4.67 -4.90
N GLY A 198 -9.63 3.99 -3.76
CA GLY A 198 -8.75 2.86 -3.51
C GLY A 198 -9.24 1.56 -4.16
N THR A 199 -8.41 0.54 -4.13
CA THR A 199 -8.72 -0.79 -4.68
C THR A 199 -10.01 -1.35 -4.10
N GLN A 200 -10.85 -1.92 -4.96
CA GLN A 200 -12.13 -2.53 -4.64
C GLN A 200 -11.96 -4.05 -4.58
N PHE A 201 -12.50 -4.66 -3.53
CA PHE A 201 -12.52 -6.11 -3.33
C PHE A 201 -13.92 -6.64 -3.51
N TRP A 202 -14.04 -7.73 -4.23
CA TRP A 202 -15.31 -8.25 -4.71
C TRP A 202 -15.53 -9.70 -4.32
N LYS A 203 -16.77 -10.11 -4.34
CA LYS A 203 -17.19 -11.50 -4.26
C LYS A 203 -17.99 -11.82 -5.51
N PRO A 204 -17.53 -12.78 -6.35
CA PRO A 204 -18.34 -13.30 -7.44
C PRO A 204 -19.68 -13.84 -6.94
N GLU A 205 -20.76 -13.57 -7.68
CA GLU A 205 -22.09 -14.12 -7.42
C GLU A 205 -22.29 -15.50 -8.05
N CYS A 206 -21.37 -15.92 -8.94
CA CYS A 206 -21.31 -17.22 -9.56
C CYS A 206 -20.01 -17.95 -9.21
N GLU A 207 -19.93 -19.22 -9.53
CA GLU A 207 -18.65 -19.95 -9.50
C GLU A 207 -17.76 -19.45 -10.63
N ALA A 208 -16.51 -19.09 -10.30
CA ALA A 208 -15.55 -18.54 -11.23
C ALA A 208 -14.16 -19.12 -10.97
N ASP A 209 -13.43 -19.37 -12.04
CA ASP A 209 -12.04 -19.80 -11.97
C ASP A 209 -11.11 -18.59 -11.73
N LEU A 210 -9.98 -18.81 -11.08
CA LEU A 210 -9.03 -17.73 -10.75
C LEU A 210 -8.41 -17.03 -11.97
N GLU A 211 -8.55 -17.62 -13.14
CA GLU A 211 -8.07 -17.09 -14.43
C GLU A 211 -9.18 -16.27 -15.16
N ASP A 212 -10.39 -16.23 -14.59
CA ASP A 212 -11.49 -15.49 -15.21
C ASP A 212 -11.33 -13.99 -14.96
N SER A 213 -11.91 -13.22 -15.87
CA SER A 213 -12.19 -11.80 -15.69
C SER A 213 -13.70 -11.60 -15.71
N LEU A 214 -14.23 -11.01 -14.65
CA LEU A 214 -15.67 -10.81 -14.46
C LEU A 214 -16.02 -9.34 -14.61
N VAL A 215 -17.25 -9.05 -14.98
CA VAL A 215 -17.77 -7.69 -14.91
C VAL A 215 -18.30 -7.41 -13.49
N ARG A 216 -18.28 -6.17 -13.07
CA ARG A 216 -18.68 -5.78 -11.69
C ARG A 216 -20.11 -6.11 -11.37
N GLU A 217 -20.99 -6.11 -12.38
CA GLU A 217 -22.39 -6.44 -12.27
C GLU A 217 -22.64 -7.90 -11.82
N ASP A 218 -21.66 -8.79 -12.07
CA ASP A 218 -21.70 -10.19 -11.65
C ASP A 218 -21.03 -10.41 -10.28
N CYS A 219 -20.72 -9.33 -9.58
CA CYS A 219 -20.00 -9.37 -8.31
C CYS A 219 -20.64 -8.46 -7.25
N SER A 220 -20.56 -8.87 -6.00
CA SER A 220 -20.90 -8.01 -4.84
C SER A 220 -19.64 -7.32 -4.30
N LEU A 221 -19.69 -6.00 -4.13
CA LEU A 221 -18.61 -5.25 -3.50
C LEU A 221 -18.50 -5.61 -2.01
N LEU A 222 -17.39 -6.23 -1.63
CA LEU A 222 -17.10 -6.57 -0.24
C LEU A 222 -16.50 -5.39 0.53
N LYS A 223 -15.58 -4.68 -0.11
CA LYS A 223 -14.82 -3.61 0.52
C LYS A 223 -14.16 -2.74 -0.53
N GLN A 224 -14.13 -1.46 -0.28
CA GLN A 224 -13.21 -0.53 -0.94
C GLN A 224 -12.26 0.04 0.12
N ILE A 225 -10.96 -0.08 -0.12
CA ILE A 225 -9.97 0.51 0.77
C ILE A 225 -9.79 1.99 0.45
N PRO A 226 -9.47 2.85 1.43
CA PRO A 226 -9.26 4.26 1.14
C PRO A 226 -7.99 4.47 0.32
N PHE A 227 -8.06 5.32 -0.70
CA PHE A 227 -6.88 5.82 -1.41
C PHE A 227 -6.22 6.91 -0.57
N GLN A 228 -5.24 6.54 0.23
CA GLN A 228 -4.71 7.36 1.28
C GLN A 228 -3.19 7.31 1.33
N HIS A 229 -2.57 8.42 1.77
CA HIS A 229 -1.14 8.52 1.95
C HIS A 229 -0.56 7.35 2.74
N ASN A 230 0.51 6.75 2.20
CA ASN A 230 1.29 5.71 2.85
C ASN A 230 0.47 4.50 3.34
N LEU A 231 -0.68 4.27 2.69
CA LEU A 231 -1.48 3.08 2.92
C LEU A 231 -1.04 1.99 1.96
N CYS A 232 -0.58 0.88 2.51
CA CYS A 232 -0.18 -0.30 1.76
C CYS A 232 -1.12 -1.46 2.05
N TYR A 233 -1.35 -2.31 1.07
CA TYR A 233 -1.99 -3.61 1.26
C TYR A 233 -1.15 -4.71 0.61
N PHE A 234 -1.17 -5.89 1.23
CA PHE A 234 -0.69 -7.13 0.61
C PHE A 234 -1.85 -8.10 0.52
N MET A 235 -1.90 -8.82 -0.57
CA MET A 235 -2.98 -9.74 -0.90
C MET A 235 -2.41 -11.02 -1.51
N PRO A 236 -2.54 -12.19 -0.85
CA PRO A 236 -2.14 -13.46 -1.43
C PRO A 236 -3.12 -13.84 -2.55
N ARG A 237 -2.60 -14.44 -3.62
CA ARG A 237 -3.44 -14.97 -4.69
C ARG A 237 -4.31 -16.09 -4.17
N SER A 238 -5.62 -15.91 -4.22
CA SER A 238 -6.60 -16.87 -3.72
C SER A 238 -7.99 -16.65 -4.31
N LYS A 239 -8.90 -17.57 -4.08
CA LYS A 239 -10.33 -17.39 -4.45
C LYS A 239 -11.04 -16.24 -3.71
N TYR A 240 -10.38 -15.57 -2.78
CA TYR A 240 -10.91 -14.43 -2.04
C TYR A 240 -10.28 -13.10 -2.46
N SER A 241 -9.29 -13.13 -3.37
CA SER A 241 -8.55 -11.95 -3.78
C SER A 241 -9.09 -11.30 -5.06
N TRP A 242 -10.36 -11.48 -5.35
CA TRP A 242 -11.03 -10.79 -6.43
C TRP A 242 -11.05 -9.29 -6.20
N HIS A 243 -10.50 -8.53 -7.14
CA HIS A 243 -10.36 -7.09 -6.98
C HIS A 243 -10.44 -6.35 -8.31
N SER A 244 -10.58 -5.04 -8.22
CA SER A 244 -10.48 -4.12 -9.36
C SER A 244 -9.94 -2.77 -8.93
N SER A 245 -9.43 -2.00 -9.88
CA SER A 245 -9.23 -0.56 -9.72
C SER A 245 -10.59 0.15 -9.75
N PRO A 246 -10.82 1.23 -9.00
CA PRO A 246 -12.04 2.01 -9.11
C PRO A 246 -12.11 2.72 -10.48
N ILE A 247 -13.31 2.97 -10.96
CA ILE A 247 -13.54 3.90 -12.07
C ILE A 247 -13.44 5.32 -11.51
N LEU A 248 -12.65 6.16 -12.17
CA LEU A 248 -12.49 7.56 -11.78
C LEU A 248 -13.56 8.37 -12.51
N ASP A 249 -14.52 8.90 -11.78
CA ASP A 249 -15.70 9.60 -12.31
C ASP A 249 -15.53 11.12 -12.46
N LYS A 250 -14.30 11.61 -12.16
CA LYS A 250 -13.92 13.02 -12.28
C LYS A 250 -12.46 13.16 -12.69
N PRO A 251 -12.05 14.32 -13.25
CA PRO A 251 -10.66 14.58 -13.53
C PRO A 251 -9.80 14.49 -12.26
N MET A 252 -8.92 13.51 -12.23
CA MET A 252 -8.01 13.27 -11.13
C MET A 252 -6.87 12.35 -11.55
N VAL A 253 -5.84 12.30 -10.71
CA VAL A 253 -4.70 11.44 -10.87
C VAL A 253 -4.57 10.55 -9.63
N ARG A 254 -4.40 9.25 -9.86
CA ARG A 254 -4.21 8.25 -8.84
C ARG A 254 -2.83 7.63 -8.97
N ASN A 255 -1.88 8.12 -8.17
CA ASN A 255 -0.51 7.61 -8.12
C ASN A 255 -0.39 6.47 -7.11
N HIS A 256 0.16 5.36 -7.52
CA HIS A 256 0.38 4.23 -6.63
C HIS A 256 1.55 3.37 -7.12
N VAL A 257 2.20 2.68 -6.19
CA VAL A 257 3.05 1.56 -6.52
C VAL A 257 2.18 0.33 -6.63
N TYR A 258 2.35 -0.41 -7.70
CA TYR A 258 1.87 -1.78 -7.85
C TYR A 258 3.06 -2.71 -7.88
N GLY A 259 2.98 -3.81 -7.16
CA GLY A 259 4.04 -4.79 -7.16
C GLY A 259 3.55 -6.18 -6.73
N TYR A 260 4.44 -7.14 -6.87
CA TYR A 260 4.16 -8.51 -6.48
C TYR A 260 5.42 -9.22 -5.97
N TYR A 261 5.18 -10.25 -5.20
CA TYR A 261 6.16 -11.26 -4.84
C TYR A 261 5.86 -12.53 -5.63
N LYS A 262 6.89 -13.10 -6.18
CA LYS A 262 6.85 -14.30 -7.01
C LYS A 262 7.87 -15.29 -6.48
N THR A 263 7.49 -16.55 -6.38
CA THR A 263 8.40 -17.68 -6.06
C THR A 263 9.55 -17.75 -7.07
N ILE A 264 10.76 -18.00 -6.56
CA ILE A 264 11.98 -18.15 -7.33
C ILE A 264 12.17 -19.58 -7.78
#